data_324337108cea0c5bd15a1ac254e7f3a6
#
_entry.id   324337108cea0c5bd15a1ac254e7f3a6
#
_cell.length_a   1.000
_cell.length_b   1.000
_cell.length_c   1.000
_cell.angle_alpha   90.00
_cell.angle_beta   90.00
_cell.angle_gamma   90.00
#
_symmetry.space_group_name_H-M   'P 1'
#
loop_
_entity.id
_entity.type
_entity.pdbx_description
1 polymer ?
#
loop_
_entity_poly.entity_id
_entity_poly.type
_entity_poly.pdbx_seq_one_letter_code
_entity_poly.pdbx_strand_id
1 'polypeptide(L)'
;MTKKYSDCFYCGGTVEERLMPRELRWQGQLFIFENVPMGVCAQCGEKVLKPEVAKVIDRVLQKKKKPTKTIQVPVYSYKPDAA
;
A
#
# COMPACT_ATOMS: atom_id res chain seq x y z
N MET A 1 -3.37 17.41 21.02
CA MET A 1 -2.66 16.44 20.20
C MET A 1 -2.85 16.75 18.73
N THR A 2 -1.75 16.86 18.00
CA THR A 2 -1.80 17.13 16.57
C THR A 2 -2.17 15.84 15.83
N LYS A 3 -3.17 15.92 14.97
CA LYS A 3 -3.54 14.77 14.15
C LYS A 3 -2.45 14.51 13.11
N LYS A 4 -2.06 13.26 12.93
CA LYS A 4 -1.10 12.87 11.88
C LYS A 4 -1.69 13.00 10.49
N TYR A 5 -3.00 12.89 10.37
CA TYR A 5 -3.72 12.94 9.11
C TYR A 5 -4.87 13.92 9.22
N SER A 6 -5.17 14.59 8.11
CA SER A 6 -6.39 15.39 8.00
C SER A 6 -7.60 14.46 7.98
N ASP A 7 -8.78 15.01 8.23
CA ASP A 7 -10.01 14.25 8.07
C ASP A 7 -10.15 13.75 6.64
N CYS A 8 -10.92 12.69 6.45
CA CYS A 8 -11.09 12.06 5.15
C CYS A 8 -11.61 13.09 4.12
N PHE A 9 -10.93 13.14 2.99
CA PHE A 9 -11.28 14.06 1.91
C PHE A 9 -12.65 13.75 1.30
N TYR A 10 -13.06 12.47 1.34
CA TYR A 10 -14.30 12.05 0.69
C TYR A 10 -15.51 12.12 1.61
N CYS A 11 -15.39 11.67 2.86
CA CYS A 11 -16.55 11.58 3.75
C CYS A 11 -16.44 12.43 5.02
N GLY A 12 -15.28 13.05 5.26
CA GLY A 12 -15.06 13.85 6.45
C GLY A 12 -14.81 13.04 7.72
N GLY A 13 -14.73 11.73 7.63
CA GLY A 13 -14.48 10.88 8.79
C GLY A 13 -13.06 11.00 9.32
N THR A 14 -12.83 10.43 10.50
CA THR A 14 -11.53 10.45 11.15
C THR A 14 -10.58 9.45 10.47
N VAL A 15 -9.37 9.89 10.17
CA VAL A 15 -8.34 9.05 9.57
C VAL A 15 -7.36 8.62 10.66
N GLU A 16 -7.16 7.30 10.78
CA GLU A 16 -6.26 6.71 11.75
C GLU A 16 -5.10 6.02 11.04
N GLU A 17 -3.91 6.08 11.66
CA GLU A 17 -2.74 5.40 11.10
C GLU A 17 -2.79 3.92 11.41
N ARG A 18 -2.52 3.10 10.40
CA ARG A 18 -2.42 1.65 10.53
C ARG A 18 -1.23 1.16 9.73
N LEU A 19 -0.58 0.10 10.22
CA LEU A 19 0.46 -0.59 9.46
C LEU A 19 -0.20 -1.63 8.57
N MET A 20 -0.02 -1.48 7.28
CA MET A 20 -0.70 -2.31 6.29
C MET A 20 0.25 -2.76 5.19
N PRO A 21 -0.01 -3.90 4.57
CA PRO A 21 0.74 -4.26 3.37
C PRO A 21 0.31 -3.36 2.20
N ARG A 22 1.28 -3.02 1.37
CA ARG A 22 1.01 -2.27 0.14
C ARG A 22 1.59 -3.02 -1.04
N GLU A 23 0.74 -3.33 -1.99
CA GLU A 23 1.13 -3.97 -3.24
C GLU A 23 1.28 -2.90 -4.32
N LEU A 24 2.32 -3.02 -5.13
CA LEU A 24 2.48 -2.12 -6.26
C LEU A 24 3.24 -2.80 -7.38
N ARG A 25 3.00 -2.33 -8.60
CA ARG A 25 3.74 -2.80 -9.75
C ARG A 25 4.71 -1.72 -10.21
N TRP A 26 5.93 -2.14 -10.48
CA TRP A 26 6.96 -1.22 -10.94
C TRP A 26 7.82 -1.95 -11.96
N GLN A 27 7.96 -1.35 -13.13
CA GLN A 27 8.72 -1.95 -14.24
C GLN A 27 8.27 -3.39 -14.54
N GLY A 28 6.96 -3.61 -14.54
CA GLY A 28 6.38 -4.91 -14.87
C GLY A 28 6.48 -5.96 -13.79
N GLN A 29 6.97 -5.60 -12.62
CA GLN A 29 7.19 -6.53 -11.52
C GLN A 29 6.30 -6.16 -10.34
N LEU A 30 5.78 -7.17 -9.63
CA LEU A 30 4.96 -6.97 -8.46
C LEU A 30 5.84 -6.91 -7.21
N PHE A 31 5.63 -5.87 -6.41
CA PHE A 31 6.33 -5.71 -5.13
C PHE A 31 5.31 -5.61 -4.00
N ILE A 32 5.65 -6.18 -2.85
CA ILE A 32 4.82 -6.09 -1.66
C ILE A 32 5.69 -5.49 -0.56
N PHE A 33 5.21 -4.37 -0.01
CA PHE A 33 5.83 -3.74 1.16
C PHE A 33 4.96 -4.03 2.36
N GLU A 34 5.56 -4.61 3.40
CA GLU A 34 4.85 -4.90 4.64
C GLU A 34 5.04 -3.78 5.66
N ASN A 35 4.09 -3.66 6.57
CA ASN A 35 4.15 -2.70 7.68
C ASN A 35 4.30 -1.26 7.21
N VAL A 36 3.59 -0.92 6.15
CA VAL A 36 3.61 0.45 5.63
C VAL A 36 2.64 1.30 6.45
N PRO A 37 3.11 2.41 7.05
CA PRO A 37 2.19 3.30 7.76
C PRO A 37 1.27 4.01 6.78
N MET A 38 -0.02 3.81 6.95
CA MET A 38 -1.05 4.40 6.10
C MET A 38 -2.17 4.96 6.96
N GLY A 39 -2.75 6.08 6.49
CA GLY A 39 -3.96 6.59 7.09
C GLY A 39 -5.17 5.86 6.52
N VAL A 40 -6.06 5.41 7.38
CA VAL A 40 -7.29 4.73 6.97
C VAL A 40 -8.46 5.44 7.60
N CYS A 41 -9.43 5.83 6.77
CA CYS A 41 -10.64 6.44 7.26
C CYS A 41 -11.48 5.42 8.00
N ALA A 42 -11.84 5.73 9.25
CA ALA A 42 -12.63 4.82 10.07
C ALA A 42 -14.05 4.67 9.55
N GLN A 43 -14.53 5.61 8.75
CA GLN A 43 -15.91 5.62 8.28
C GLN A 43 -16.08 4.98 6.90
N CYS A 44 -15.28 5.38 5.92
CA CYS A 44 -15.44 4.89 4.54
C CYS A 44 -14.32 3.95 4.10
N GLY A 45 -13.26 3.80 4.88
CA GLY A 45 -12.15 2.90 4.55
C GLY A 45 -11.15 3.46 3.55
N GLU A 46 -11.27 4.71 3.13
CA GLU A 46 -10.34 5.33 2.21
C GLU A 46 -8.93 5.35 2.81
N LYS A 47 -7.93 5.08 1.98
CA LYS A 47 -6.54 4.99 2.41
C LYS A 47 -5.74 6.17 1.90
N VAL A 48 -4.86 6.69 2.76
CA VAL A 48 -4.00 7.83 2.45
C VAL A 48 -2.56 7.45 2.73
N LEU A 49 -1.68 7.73 1.77
CA LEU A 49 -0.25 7.50 1.90
C LEU A 49 0.46 8.84 1.97
N LYS A 50 1.19 9.07 3.07
CA LYS A 50 1.94 10.31 3.22
C LYS A 50 3.11 10.38 2.22
N PRO A 51 3.46 11.59 1.75
CA PRO A 51 4.56 11.73 0.79
C PRO A 51 5.89 11.18 1.29
N GLU A 52 6.21 11.35 2.56
CA GLU A 52 7.47 10.84 3.13
C GLU A 52 7.52 9.32 3.13
N VAL A 53 6.38 8.65 3.29
CA VAL A 53 6.29 7.19 3.21
C VAL A 53 6.48 6.74 1.77
N ALA A 54 5.81 7.42 0.83
CA ALA A 54 5.96 7.11 -0.59
C ALA A 54 7.41 7.27 -1.05
N LYS A 55 8.10 8.28 -0.55
CA LYS A 55 9.52 8.50 -0.89
C LYS A 55 10.40 7.35 -0.43
N VAL A 56 10.13 6.79 0.74
CA VAL A 56 10.89 5.65 1.22
C VAL A 56 10.69 4.45 0.30
N ILE A 57 9.46 4.18 -0.10
CA ILE A 57 9.15 3.09 -1.02
C ILE A 57 9.88 3.29 -2.36
N ASP A 58 9.79 4.48 -2.93
CA ASP A 58 10.47 4.80 -4.18
C ASP A 58 11.98 4.60 -4.08
N ARG A 59 12.57 5.00 -2.96
CA ARG A 59 14.00 4.87 -2.74
C ARG A 59 14.43 3.40 -2.70
N VAL A 60 13.64 2.55 -2.04
CA VAL A 60 13.92 1.12 -1.98
C VAL A 60 13.88 0.52 -3.38
N LEU A 61 12.88 0.88 -4.19
CA LEU A 61 12.75 0.38 -5.55
C LEU A 61 13.89 0.86 -6.45
N GLN A 62 14.23 2.15 -6.38
CA GLN A 62 15.27 2.73 -7.22
C GLN A 62 16.65 2.17 -6.88
N LYS A 63 16.93 1.92 -5.62
CA LYS A 63 18.22 1.38 -5.18
C LYS A 63 18.32 -0.13 -5.33
N LYS A 64 17.25 -0.78 -5.76
CA LYS A 64 17.19 -2.23 -5.96
C LYS A 64 17.67 -3.01 -4.74
N LYS A 65 17.20 -2.58 -3.57
CA LYS A 65 17.55 -3.27 -2.32
C LYS A 65 17.02 -4.69 -2.32
N LYS A 66 17.76 -5.57 -1.67
CA LYS A 66 17.33 -6.97 -1.55
C LYS A 66 16.06 -7.04 -0.70
N PRO A 67 15.08 -7.85 -1.12
CA PRO A 67 13.86 -8.01 -0.33
C PRO A 67 14.13 -8.74 0.97
N THR A 68 13.31 -8.47 1.99
CA THR A 68 13.36 -9.20 3.25
C THR A 68 13.02 -10.67 3.06
N LYS A 69 12.04 -10.93 2.18
CA LYS A 69 11.64 -12.29 1.80
C LYS A 69 10.96 -12.23 0.43
N THR A 70 10.85 -13.39 -0.20
CA THR A 70 10.07 -13.53 -1.42
C THR A 70 8.97 -14.56 -1.22
N ILE A 71 7.85 -14.37 -1.91
CA ILE A 71 6.74 -15.30 -1.88
C ILE A 71 6.37 -15.68 -3.30
N GLN A 72 5.79 -16.86 -3.45
CA GLN A 72 5.24 -17.28 -4.72
C GLN A 72 3.80 -16.80 -4.84
N VAL A 73 3.47 -16.23 -5.98
CA VAL A 73 2.12 -15.71 -6.23
C VAL A 73 1.49 -16.56 -7.33
N PRO A 74 0.37 -17.27 -7.05
CA PRO A 74 -0.34 -17.99 -8.09
C PRO A 74 -0.87 -17.03 -9.15
N VAL A 75 -0.71 -17.42 -10.39
CA VAL A 75 -1.20 -16.63 -11.53
C VAL A 75 -2.10 -17.51 -12.37
N TYR A 76 -3.32 -17.07 -12.58
CA TYR A 76 -4.30 -17.79 -13.37
C TYR A 76 -4.62 -17.00 -14.62
N SER A 77 -4.67 -17.70 -15.74
CA SER A 77 -5.20 -17.12 -16.96
C SER A 77 -6.71 -17.30 -16.94
N TYR A 78 -7.44 -16.22 -17.16
CA TYR A 78 -8.90 -16.30 -17.21
C TYR A 78 -9.33 -17.07 -18.45
N LYS A 79 -10.14 -18.10 -18.24
CA LYS A 79 -10.78 -18.86 -19.30
C LYS A 79 -12.23 -19.08 -18.89
N PRO A 80 -13.21 -18.65 -19.72
CA PRO A 80 -14.62 -18.72 -19.32
C PRO A 80 -15.10 -20.12 -18.99
N ASP A 81 -14.51 -21.15 -19.60
CA ASP A 81 -14.91 -22.56 -19.44
C ASP A 81 -14.10 -23.29 -18.38
N ALA A 82 -13.18 -22.61 -17.69
CA ALA A 82 -12.41 -23.25 -16.63
C ALA A 82 -13.28 -23.41 -15.38
N ALA A 83 -13.44 -24.62 -14.95
CA ALA A 83 -14.20 -24.95 -13.74
C ALA A 83 -13.31 -24.90 -12.51
#